data_bb7c2e9308cf8dc8a7028683921a66ea
#
_entry.id   bb7c2e9308cf8dc8a7028683921a66ea
#
_cell.length_a   1.000
_cell.length_b   1.000
_cell.length_c   1.000
_cell.angle_alpha   90.00
_cell.angle_beta   90.00
_cell.angle_gamma   90.00
#
_symmetry.space_group_name_H-M   'P 1'
#
loop_
_entity.id
_entity.type
_entity.pdbx_description
1 polymer ?
#
loop_
_entity_poly.entity_id
_entity_poly.type
_entity_poly.pdbx_seq_one_letter_code
_entity_poly.pdbx_strand_id
1 'polypeptide(L)'
;MAACKRILLKLSGEALMGPDAFGYHAETMSGMIAQIKEVVELGIQVAIIVGGGNLFRGATGALTGMDRATADSMGMLATVMNALALKDGLMAAGVEARVQTAVTI
;
A
#
# COMPACT_ATOMS: atom_id res chain seq x y z
N MET A 1 16.30 23.19 -4.71
CA MET A 1 15.43 23.21 -3.52
C MET A 1 14.05 22.66 -3.91
N ALA A 2 13.51 21.76 -3.14
CA ALA A 2 12.20 21.20 -3.43
C ALA A 2 11.11 22.23 -3.16
N ALA A 3 10.14 22.36 -4.07
CA ALA A 3 9.04 23.30 -3.93
C ALA A 3 8.05 22.86 -2.85
N CYS A 4 7.92 21.56 -2.57
CA CYS A 4 7.05 21.03 -1.52
C CYS A 4 7.87 20.24 -0.51
N LYS A 5 7.42 20.27 0.75
CA LYS A 5 8.08 19.58 1.86
C LYS A 5 7.38 18.30 2.25
N ARG A 6 6.15 18.13 1.84
CA ARG A 6 5.32 16.94 2.10
C ARG A 6 4.50 16.61 0.88
N ILE A 7 4.35 15.33 0.63
CA ILE A 7 3.44 14.84 -0.41
C ILE A 7 2.59 13.72 0.15
N LEU A 8 1.39 13.59 -0.39
CA LEU A 8 0.51 12.47 -0.12
C LEU A 8 0.41 11.66 -1.41
N LEU A 9 0.84 10.42 -1.34
CA LEU A 9 0.83 9.50 -2.47
C LEU A 9 -0.30 8.49 -2.27
N LYS A 10 -1.21 8.42 -3.24
CA LYS A 10 -2.27 7.41 -3.24
C LYS A 10 -1.89 6.30 -4.20
N LEU A 11 -1.84 5.07 -3.70
CA LEU A 11 -1.54 3.89 -4.49
C LEU A 11 -2.74 2.94 -4.47
N SER A 12 -3.17 2.49 -5.64
CA SER A 12 -4.13 1.39 -5.69
C SER A 12 -3.42 0.10 -5.29
N GLY A 13 -4.16 -0.85 -4.71
CA GLY A 13 -3.58 -2.15 -4.40
C GLY A 13 -3.05 -2.84 -5.66
N GLU A 14 -3.72 -2.66 -6.79
CA GLU A 14 -3.31 -3.24 -8.07
C GLU A 14 -1.92 -2.78 -8.50
N ALA A 15 -1.49 -1.61 -8.09
CA ALA A 15 -0.14 -1.12 -8.40
C ALA A 15 0.96 -2.03 -7.82
N LEU A 16 0.65 -2.77 -6.76
CA LEU A 16 1.62 -3.64 -6.09
C LEU A 16 1.75 -5.01 -6.75
N MET A 17 0.77 -5.40 -7.56
CA MET A 17 0.80 -6.71 -8.21
C MET A 17 1.47 -6.70 -9.58
N GLY A 18 1.78 -5.53 -10.14
CA GLY A 18 2.42 -5.42 -11.46
C GLY A 18 1.63 -6.17 -12.54
N PRO A 19 2.31 -7.03 -13.32
CA PRO A 19 1.63 -7.81 -14.35
C PRO A 19 0.87 -9.02 -13.82
N ASP A 20 1.02 -9.34 -12.53
CA ASP A 20 0.35 -10.49 -11.93
C ASP A 20 -1.12 -10.19 -11.66
N ALA A 21 -1.92 -11.23 -11.51
CA ALA A 21 -3.36 -11.09 -11.26
C ALA A 21 -3.69 -10.93 -9.77
N PHE A 22 -2.71 -11.12 -8.89
CA PHE A 22 -2.93 -11.15 -7.45
C PHE A 22 -1.63 -10.94 -6.69
N GLY A 23 -1.73 -10.35 -5.50
CA GLY A 23 -0.62 -10.26 -4.56
C GLY A 23 0.42 -9.21 -4.89
N TYR A 24 1.67 -9.57 -4.74
CA TYR A 24 2.81 -8.67 -4.90
C TYR A 24 3.74 -9.14 -6.00
N HIS A 25 4.19 -8.19 -6.82
CA HIS A 25 5.21 -8.45 -7.82
C HIS A 25 6.53 -7.84 -7.32
N ALA A 26 7.55 -8.66 -7.09
CA ALA A 26 8.78 -8.25 -6.42
C ALA A 26 9.49 -7.10 -7.15
N GLU A 27 9.64 -7.17 -8.46
CA GLU A 27 10.31 -6.11 -9.23
C GLU A 27 9.55 -4.80 -9.19
N THR A 28 8.21 -4.86 -9.29
CA THR A 28 7.35 -3.68 -9.20
C THR A 28 7.47 -3.04 -7.83
N MET A 29 7.44 -3.84 -6.77
CA MET A 29 7.62 -3.35 -5.40
C MET A 29 8.98 -2.70 -5.21
N SER A 30 10.05 -3.34 -5.66
CA SER A 30 11.41 -2.80 -5.56
C SER A 30 11.56 -1.49 -6.29
N GLY A 31 11.00 -1.37 -7.49
CA GLY A 31 11.04 -0.13 -8.27
C GLY A 31 10.30 1.00 -7.58
N MET A 32 9.13 0.70 -7.04
CA MET A 32 8.31 1.69 -6.32
C MET A 32 9.03 2.17 -5.05
N ILE A 33 9.61 1.26 -4.29
CA ILE A 33 10.34 1.58 -3.07
C ILE A 33 11.56 2.44 -3.40
N ALA A 34 12.28 2.13 -4.48
CA ALA A 34 13.41 2.93 -4.92
C ALA A 34 13.01 4.37 -5.24
N GLN A 35 11.86 4.56 -5.92
CA GLN A 35 11.35 5.89 -6.24
C GLN A 35 10.97 6.67 -4.99
N ILE A 36 10.31 6.02 -4.03
CA ILE A 36 9.93 6.66 -2.76
C ILE A 36 11.18 7.08 -2.00
N LYS A 37 12.19 6.20 -1.97
CA LYS A 37 13.46 6.49 -1.32
C LYS A 37 14.13 7.72 -1.91
N GLU A 38 14.15 7.85 -3.24
CA GLU A 38 14.71 9.03 -3.90
C GLU A 38 14.03 10.32 -3.43
N VAL A 39 12.71 10.30 -3.34
CA VAL A 39 11.94 11.47 -2.90
C VAL A 39 12.26 11.81 -1.44
N VAL A 40 12.34 10.82 -0.58
CA VAL A 40 12.66 11.01 0.84
C VAL A 40 14.09 11.57 0.99
N GLU A 41 15.02 11.11 0.18
CA GLU A 41 16.41 11.59 0.21
C GLU A 41 16.54 13.05 -0.24
N LEU A 42 15.55 13.58 -0.95
CA LEU A 42 15.47 15.00 -1.27
C LEU A 42 14.99 15.85 -0.09
N GLY A 43 14.70 15.26 1.06
CA GLY A 43 14.19 15.93 2.23
C GLY A 43 12.68 16.11 2.25
N ILE A 44 11.97 15.39 1.40
CA ILE A 44 10.50 15.46 1.30
C ILE A 44 9.88 14.38 2.19
N GLN A 45 8.94 14.76 3.03
CA GLN A 45 8.15 13.82 3.80
C GLN A 45 7.07 13.21 2.91
N VAL A 46 6.91 11.89 2.98
CA VAL A 46 5.96 11.17 2.14
C VAL A 46 4.95 10.44 3.04
N ALA A 47 3.68 10.70 2.81
CA ALA A 47 2.60 9.90 3.38
C ALA A 47 2.01 9.07 2.25
N ILE A 48 1.72 7.81 2.52
CA ILE A 48 1.21 6.89 1.51
C ILE A 48 -0.14 6.33 1.98
N ILE A 49 -1.14 6.43 1.12
CA ILE A 49 -2.41 5.75 1.30
C ILE A 49 -2.47 4.65 0.26
N VAL A 50 -2.67 3.42 0.70
CA VAL A 50 -2.68 2.27 -0.21
C VAL A 50 -4.00 1.51 -0.11
N GLY A 51 -4.54 1.10 -1.26
CA GLY A 51 -5.72 0.24 -1.33
C GLY A 51 -5.36 -1.22 -1.15
N GLY A 52 -6.36 -2.10 -1.19
CA GLY A 52 -6.19 -3.52 -0.97
C GLY A 52 -6.60 -4.41 -2.15
N GLY A 53 -6.86 -3.85 -3.32
CA GLY A 53 -7.46 -4.56 -4.45
C GLY A 53 -6.62 -5.69 -5.04
N ASN A 54 -5.33 -5.74 -4.75
CA ASN A 54 -4.46 -6.83 -5.14
C ASN A 54 -4.68 -8.10 -4.31
N LEU A 55 -5.32 -7.96 -3.16
CA LEU A 55 -5.56 -9.06 -2.21
C LEU A 55 -7.05 -9.38 -2.09
N PHE A 56 -7.90 -8.37 -2.01
CA PHE A 56 -9.32 -8.57 -1.80
C PHE A 56 -10.14 -7.37 -2.26
N ARG A 57 -11.31 -7.66 -2.86
CA ARG A 57 -12.29 -6.63 -3.24
C ARG A 57 -13.62 -6.96 -2.59
N GLY A 58 -14.10 -6.07 -1.71
CA GLY A 58 -15.34 -6.27 -0.98
C GLY A 58 -16.55 -6.47 -1.89
N ALA A 59 -16.64 -5.72 -2.99
CA ALA A 59 -17.74 -5.88 -3.94
C ALA A 59 -17.76 -7.28 -4.56
N THR A 60 -16.60 -7.83 -4.92
CA THR A 60 -16.48 -9.18 -5.44
C THR A 60 -16.88 -10.21 -4.38
N GLY A 61 -16.42 -10.01 -3.14
CA GLY A 61 -16.81 -10.89 -2.03
C GLY A 61 -18.32 -10.90 -1.82
N ALA A 62 -18.96 -9.74 -1.86
CA ALA A 62 -20.40 -9.61 -1.71
C ALA A 62 -21.16 -10.34 -2.84
N LEU A 63 -20.63 -10.27 -4.07
CA LEU A 63 -21.23 -10.96 -5.22
C LEU A 63 -21.16 -12.48 -5.10
N THR A 64 -20.19 -13.00 -4.36
CA THR A 64 -20.06 -14.44 -4.13
C THR A 64 -20.85 -14.94 -2.91
N GLY A 65 -21.72 -14.09 -2.36
CA GLY A 65 -22.60 -14.46 -1.25
C GLY A 65 -22.04 -14.13 0.13
N MET A 66 -20.90 -13.47 0.21
CA MET A 66 -20.32 -13.06 1.47
C MET A 66 -21.11 -11.88 2.05
N ASP A 67 -21.24 -11.84 3.38
CA ASP A 67 -21.84 -10.70 4.07
C ASP A 67 -21.05 -9.43 3.74
N ARG A 68 -21.77 -8.34 3.40
CA ARG A 68 -21.12 -7.10 2.95
C ARG A 68 -20.22 -6.50 4.02
N ALA A 69 -20.67 -6.50 5.28
CA ALA A 69 -19.87 -5.94 6.37
C ALA A 69 -18.58 -6.73 6.58
N THR A 70 -18.67 -8.06 6.47
CA THR A 70 -17.48 -8.94 6.55
C THR A 70 -16.54 -8.68 5.38
N ALA A 71 -17.08 -8.59 4.16
CA ALA A 71 -16.27 -8.31 2.98
C ALA A 71 -15.55 -6.97 3.08
N ASP A 72 -16.24 -5.93 3.57
CA ASP A 72 -15.64 -4.62 3.74
C ASP A 72 -14.51 -4.66 4.80
N SER A 73 -14.70 -5.40 5.88
CA SER A 73 -13.66 -5.58 6.90
C SER A 73 -12.44 -6.29 6.32
N MET A 74 -12.65 -7.30 5.50
CA MET A 74 -11.55 -8.00 4.82
C MET A 74 -10.79 -7.07 3.89
N GLY A 75 -11.52 -6.23 3.16
CA GLY A 75 -10.91 -5.23 2.29
C GLY A 75 -10.04 -4.24 3.08
N MET A 76 -10.51 -3.80 4.24
CA MET A 76 -9.74 -2.92 5.12
C MET A 76 -8.49 -3.62 5.65
N LEU A 77 -8.59 -4.87 6.05
CA LEU A 77 -7.43 -5.66 6.48
C LEU A 77 -6.43 -5.85 5.36
N ALA A 78 -6.89 -6.00 4.12
CA ALA A 78 -6.01 -6.07 2.96
C ALA A 78 -5.17 -4.79 2.82
N THR A 79 -5.74 -3.61 3.08
CA THR A 79 -4.97 -2.37 3.07
C THR A 79 -3.90 -2.35 4.14
N VAL A 80 -4.18 -2.89 5.31
CA VAL A 80 -3.20 -3.00 6.40
C VAL A 80 -2.06 -3.92 6.00
N MET A 81 -2.34 -5.06 5.37
CA MET A 81 -1.31 -5.97 4.86
C MET A 81 -0.40 -5.26 3.87
N ASN A 82 -0.98 -4.50 2.94
CA ASN A 82 -0.20 -3.75 1.95
C ASN A 82 0.67 -2.68 2.61
N ALA A 83 0.14 -1.99 3.61
CA ALA A 83 0.92 -1.00 4.35
C ALA A 83 2.11 -1.64 5.07
N LEU A 84 1.91 -2.80 5.66
CA LEU A 84 2.99 -3.56 6.31
C LEU A 84 4.05 -4.02 5.30
N ALA A 85 3.63 -4.48 4.13
CA ALA A 85 4.54 -4.90 3.08
C ALA A 85 5.41 -3.72 2.59
N LEU A 86 4.79 -2.56 2.39
CA LEU A 86 5.50 -1.35 1.99
C LEU A 86 6.46 -0.89 3.08
N LYS A 87 6.03 -0.91 4.33
CA LYS A 87 6.89 -0.56 5.46
C LYS A 87 8.12 -1.45 5.51
N ASP A 88 7.92 -2.75 5.40
CA ASP A 88 9.03 -3.71 5.43
C ASP A 88 10.04 -3.44 4.32
N GLY A 89 9.54 -3.24 3.10
CA GLY A 89 10.40 -2.93 1.95
C GLY A 89 11.16 -1.61 2.10
N LEU A 90 10.49 -0.58 2.60
CA LEU A 90 11.13 0.73 2.83
C LEU A 90 12.20 0.63 3.90
N MET A 91 11.93 -0.05 5.01
CA MET A 91 12.91 -0.21 6.08
C MET A 91 14.11 -1.03 5.61
N ALA A 92 13.89 -2.06 4.82
CA ALA A 92 14.97 -2.83 4.21
C ALA A 92 15.84 -1.99 3.28
N ALA A 93 15.25 -0.97 2.66
CA ALA A 93 15.98 -0.01 1.80
C ALA A 93 16.62 1.13 2.58
N GLY A 94 16.50 1.15 3.91
CA GLY A 94 17.09 2.19 4.76
C GLY A 94 16.20 3.40 4.97
N VAL A 95 14.91 3.31 4.65
CA VAL A 95 13.95 4.40 4.87
C VAL A 95 13.11 4.11 6.09
N GLU A 96 13.13 5.00 7.06
CA GLU A 96 12.29 4.88 8.25
C GLU A 96 10.81 5.04 7.85
N ALA A 97 9.96 4.11 8.30
CA ALA A 97 8.55 4.11 7.96
C ALA A 97 7.68 3.65 9.12
N ARG A 98 6.47 4.18 9.20
CA ARG A 98 5.47 3.83 10.20
C ARG A 98 4.16 3.50 9.51
N VAL A 99 3.44 2.52 10.05
CA VAL A 99 2.09 2.19 9.61
C VAL A 99 1.08 2.77 10.59
N GLN A 100 0.07 3.44 10.03
CA GLN A 100 -1.08 3.89 10.80
C GLN A 100 -2.32 3.27 10.16
N THR A 101 -3.25 2.84 11.00
CA THR A 101 -4.50 2.24 10.54
C THR A 101 -5.66 2.77 11.36
N ALA A 102 -6.83 2.90 10.72
CA ALA A 102 -8.07 3.24 11.38
C ALA A 102 -8.78 1.99 11.93
N VAL A 103 -8.28 0.80 11.63
CA VAL A 103 -8.87 -0.47 12.06
C VAL A 103 -8.26 -0.90 13.38
N THR A 104 -9.10 -1.16 14.37
CA THR A 104 -8.66 -1.78 15.61
C THR A 104 -8.61 -3.29 15.40
N ILE A 105 -7.47 -3.84 15.58
CA ILE A 105 -7.24 -5.27 15.36
C ILE A 105 -7.17 -5.99 16.69
#